data_592f2cd9750035f37d46069a404b1c5a
#
_entry.id   592f2cd9750035f37d46069a404b1c5a
#
_cell.length_a   1.000
_cell.length_b   1.000
_cell.length_c   1.000
_cell.angle_alpha   90.00
_cell.angle_beta   90.00
_cell.angle_gamma   90.00
#
_symmetry.space_group_name_H-M   'P 1'
#
loop_
_entity.id
_entity.type
_entity.pdbx_description
1 polymer ?
#
loop_
_entity_poly.entity_id
_entity_poly.type
_entity_poly.pdbx_seq_one_letter_code
_entity_poly.pdbx_strand_id
1 'polypeptide(L)'
;MALSRRSLLGLAAAVPASAALAACGSSGPGKSGGGATYWYLNGQPQEGVRAGAVDAYNKAHPDDGIEDTTFQNDAYKTKIKTAIGAGQAPTIIWGWGGGTLRTYARAGQVEDLTSWFDEHSDIKKSLLATSFDPATVDGKIYAMPCENVQPVVLYYNKKVFDQVGVEPPESWDDIMALVPEFNAKGIAPFSLGGQSRWTNMMWLEFLFDRIGGPEVFQAVIEGEKNAWSNPDAITALTKVQELVEADGFIKGFSSITADSNADQALLYTGKAAMMLHGSWSYGIQQADGGDFVAGGGLGYMNFPPVDGGKGDPSNTVGNPAQYLSISSKATAEEKKIAKDFFATGVLQDAEVKAWIDNGSVPVRLGTEKLLAASKSADFLEVNYGIASKAGTFVQSWDQALSPTAAETLLDNIVKLFQLSISPKQFAGALNAVIGK
;
A
#
# COMPACT_ATOMS: atom_id res chain seq x y z
N MET A 1 18.97 42.73 50.38
CA MET A 1 18.08 41.84 51.16
C MET A 1 17.51 40.80 50.19
N ALA A 2 17.95 39.57 50.32
CA ALA A 2 17.53 38.49 49.44
C ALA A 2 16.27 37.84 50.01
N LEU A 3 15.19 37.79 49.22
CA LEU A 3 13.95 37.12 49.59
C LEU A 3 14.07 35.61 49.28
N SER A 4 13.90 34.83 50.35
CA SER A 4 14.01 33.38 50.38
C SER A 4 12.81 32.69 49.72
N ARG A 5 13.07 31.59 48.99
CA ARG A 5 12.11 30.74 48.24
C ARG A 5 11.13 29.93 49.10
N ARG A 6 10.93 30.26 50.38
CA ARG A 6 10.10 29.52 51.36
C ARG A 6 8.78 30.20 51.77
N SER A 7 8.41 31.35 51.19
CA SER A 7 7.23 32.12 51.64
C SER A 7 6.06 32.10 50.63
N LEU A 8 5.99 31.14 49.68
CA LEU A 8 4.94 31.09 48.64
C LEU A 8 4.09 29.80 48.70
N LEU A 9 4.01 29.17 49.86
CA LEU A 9 3.21 27.96 50.10
C LEU A 9 2.22 28.17 51.25
N GLY A 10 1.33 29.12 51.12
CA GLY A 10 0.34 29.33 52.15
C GLY A 10 -0.78 30.29 51.79
N LEU A 11 -1.53 30.04 50.72
CA LEU A 11 -2.90 30.58 50.53
C LEU A 11 -3.54 29.92 49.29
N ALA A 12 -4.07 28.71 49.41
CA ALA A 12 -5.06 28.13 48.50
C ALA A 12 -5.82 27.03 49.21
N ALA A 13 -6.75 27.42 50.04
CA ALA A 13 -7.75 26.51 50.59
C ALA A 13 -9.14 27.09 50.29
N ALA A 14 -10.02 26.22 49.79
CA ALA A 14 -11.47 26.38 49.63
C ALA A 14 -11.98 27.02 48.34
N VAL A 15 -12.05 26.19 47.26
CA VAL A 15 -13.11 26.27 46.23
C VAL A 15 -13.70 24.86 46.10
N PRO A 16 -15.04 24.68 46.08
CA PRO A 16 -15.65 23.35 46.19
C PRO A 16 -15.43 22.47 44.95
N ALA A 17 -14.92 21.26 45.15
CA ALA A 17 -14.74 20.20 44.19
C ALA A 17 -16.08 19.55 43.80
N SER A 18 -16.90 20.22 43.00
CA SER A 18 -18.17 19.64 42.48
C SER A 18 -18.50 19.93 41.02
N ALA A 19 -17.55 20.48 40.24
CA ALA A 19 -17.78 20.75 38.81
C ALA A 19 -16.76 20.05 37.85
N ALA A 20 -15.94 19.10 38.32
CA ALA A 20 -14.89 18.47 37.50
C ALA A 20 -15.17 17.02 37.09
N LEU A 21 -16.40 16.51 37.23
CA LEU A 21 -16.81 15.16 36.86
C LEU A 21 -17.69 15.07 35.59
N ALA A 22 -17.91 16.20 34.90
CA ALA A 22 -18.69 16.23 33.66
C ALA A 22 -17.85 16.43 32.37
N ALA A 23 -16.51 16.43 32.45
CA ALA A 23 -15.63 16.64 31.30
C ALA A 23 -14.87 15.39 30.84
N CYS A 24 -15.24 14.20 31.29
CA CYS A 24 -14.87 12.94 30.68
C CYS A 24 -16.03 12.40 29.84
N GLY A 25 -16.60 13.26 29.00
CA GLY A 25 -17.45 12.84 27.88
C GLY A 25 -16.56 12.15 26.85
N SER A 26 -16.78 10.89 26.65
CA SER A 26 -16.21 10.01 25.63
C SER A 26 -16.35 10.61 24.23
N SER A 27 -15.45 11.47 23.82
CA SER A 27 -15.21 11.77 22.40
C SER A 27 -14.13 10.83 21.90
N GLY A 28 -14.43 9.52 21.88
CA GLY A 28 -13.82 8.63 20.91
C GLY A 28 -14.38 9.00 19.53
N PRO A 29 -13.66 8.85 18.43
CA PRO A 29 -14.19 9.05 17.09
C PRO A 29 -15.34 8.05 16.89
N GLY A 30 -16.59 8.54 16.86
CA GLY A 30 -17.76 7.69 16.68
C GLY A 30 -19.04 8.11 17.39
N LYS A 31 -19.20 9.37 17.83
CA LYS A 31 -20.50 9.92 18.27
C LYS A 31 -20.61 11.39 17.92
N SER A 32 -20.80 11.69 16.65
CA SER A 32 -21.50 12.88 16.19
C SER A 32 -22.75 12.40 15.42
N GLY A 33 -23.85 13.06 15.59
CA GLY A 33 -25.20 12.67 15.23
C GLY A 33 -25.36 11.95 13.89
N GLY A 34 -25.84 10.72 13.92
CA GLY A 34 -26.60 10.06 12.84
C GLY A 34 -25.85 9.58 11.60
N GLY A 35 -24.60 9.92 11.36
CA GLY A 35 -23.85 9.57 10.15
C GLY A 35 -22.88 8.39 10.34
N ALA A 36 -22.38 7.83 9.21
CA ALA A 36 -21.31 6.83 9.22
C ALA A 36 -19.95 7.49 9.30
N THR A 37 -18.93 6.73 9.75
CA THR A 37 -17.54 7.19 9.78
C THR A 37 -16.68 6.40 8.80
N TYR A 38 -15.69 7.05 8.17
CA TYR A 38 -14.80 6.43 7.19
C TYR A 38 -13.35 6.83 7.46
N TRP A 39 -12.46 5.85 7.61
CA TRP A 39 -11.02 6.09 7.78
C TRP A 39 -10.26 5.58 6.57
N TYR A 40 -9.37 6.44 6.01
CA TYR A 40 -8.53 6.08 4.88
C TYR A 40 -7.17 6.81 4.90
N LEU A 41 -6.35 6.60 3.86
CA LEU A 41 -5.01 7.18 3.79
C LEU A 41 -5.05 8.62 3.29
N ASN A 42 -4.25 9.49 3.92
CA ASN A 42 -3.95 10.82 3.40
C ASN A 42 -2.87 10.75 2.30
N GLY A 43 -2.61 11.89 1.70
CA GLY A 43 -1.61 12.09 0.65
C GLY A 43 -2.25 12.37 -0.72
N GLN A 44 -1.87 13.52 -1.27
CA GLN A 44 -2.34 13.93 -2.60
C GLN A 44 -1.56 13.17 -3.69
N PRO A 45 -2.18 12.91 -4.85
CA PRO A 45 -3.55 13.32 -5.25
C PRO A 45 -4.66 12.35 -4.79
N GLN A 46 -4.34 11.17 -4.29
CA GLN A 46 -5.30 10.09 -4.00
C GLN A 46 -6.31 10.46 -2.90
N GLU A 47 -5.86 11.18 -1.86
CA GLU A 47 -6.74 11.70 -0.81
C GLU A 47 -7.85 12.57 -1.39
N GLY A 48 -7.51 13.46 -2.34
CA GLY A 48 -8.48 14.33 -3.00
C GLY A 48 -9.55 13.57 -3.78
N VAL A 49 -9.22 12.41 -4.36
CA VAL A 49 -10.21 11.58 -5.08
C VAL A 49 -11.17 10.94 -4.08
N ARG A 50 -10.65 10.38 -2.98
CA ARG A 50 -11.49 9.77 -1.92
C ARG A 50 -12.40 10.80 -1.25
N ALA A 51 -11.84 11.94 -0.87
CA ALA A 51 -12.61 13.05 -0.29
C ALA A 51 -13.71 13.53 -1.27
N GLY A 52 -13.39 13.65 -2.57
CA GLY A 52 -14.36 14.03 -3.58
C GLY A 52 -15.53 13.06 -3.72
N ALA A 53 -15.30 11.75 -3.56
CA ALA A 53 -16.36 10.74 -3.55
C ALA A 53 -17.26 10.88 -2.30
N VAL A 54 -16.66 11.10 -1.12
CA VAL A 54 -17.39 11.36 0.14
C VAL A 54 -18.22 12.65 0.04
N ASP A 55 -17.62 13.74 -0.45
CA ASP A 55 -18.29 15.02 -0.62
C ASP A 55 -19.50 14.93 -1.58
N ALA A 56 -19.32 14.20 -2.69
CA ALA A 56 -20.40 13.98 -3.66
C ALA A 56 -21.55 13.18 -3.04
N TYR A 57 -21.24 12.14 -2.26
CA TYR A 57 -22.22 11.36 -1.53
C TYR A 57 -22.95 12.21 -0.49
N ASN A 58 -22.23 12.94 0.36
CA ASN A 58 -22.80 13.79 1.42
C ASN A 58 -23.72 14.87 0.85
N LYS A 59 -23.36 15.44 -0.30
CA LYS A 59 -24.21 16.42 -0.99
C LYS A 59 -25.54 15.83 -1.46
N ALA A 60 -25.54 14.55 -1.86
CA ALA A 60 -26.77 13.85 -2.29
C ALA A 60 -27.59 13.34 -1.08
N HIS A 61 -26.95 13.12 0.08
CA HIS A 61 -27.56 12.53 1.30
C HIS A 61 -27.30 13.44 2.52
N PRO A 62 -27.90 14.64 2.59
CA PRO A 62 -27.60 15.63 3.63
C PRO A 62 -27.94 15.18 5.06
N ASP A 63 -28.85 14.22 5.22
CA ASP A 63 -29.26 13.69 6.52
C ASP A 63 -28.48 12.45 6.94
N ASP A 64 -27.83 11.74 6.01
CA ASP A 64 -27.17 10.45 6.19
C ASP A 64 -25.67 10.50 5.77
N GLY A 65 -24.97 11.57 6.16
CA GLY A 65 -23.62 11.85 5.73
C GLY A 65 -22.56 10.90 6.29
N ILE A 66 -21.38 10.96 5.67
CA ILE A 66 -20.17 10.24 6.10
C ILE A 66 -19.16 11.27 6.62
N GLU A 67 -18.67 11.07 7.85
CA GLU A 67 -17.54 11.81 8.41
C GLU A 67 -16.25 11.03 8.12
N ASP A 68 -15.32 11.63 7.40
CA ASP A 68 -14.07 10.99 7.06
C ASP A 68 -12.89 11.48 7.90
N THR A 69 -11.91 10.61 8.10
CA THR A 69 -10.66 10.90 8.81
C THR A 69 -9.49 10.23 8.08
N THR A 70 -8.42 11.00 7.87
CA THR A 70 -7.25 10.54 7.10
C THR A 70 -6.02 10.35 7.97
N PHE A 71 -5.15 9.42 7.55
CA PHE A 71 -3.91 9.08 8.27
C PHE A 71 -2.78 8.77 7.28
N GLN A 72 -1.54 9.01 7.69
CA GLN A 72 -0.39 8.48 6.96
C GLN A 72 -0.39 6.95 6.98
N ASN A 73 0.13 6.33 5.93
CA ASN A 73 0.04 4.90 5.69
C ASN A 73 0.56 4.04 6.86
N ASP A 74 1.77 4.32 7.35
CA ASP A 74 2.37 3.50 8.40
C ASP A 74 1.66 3.69 9.75
N ALA A 75 1.20 4.91 10.04
CA ALA A 75 0.37 5.21 11.21
C ALA A 75 -1.02 4.56 11.12
N TYR A 76 -1.63 4.56 9.93
CA TYR A 76 -2.93 3.94 9.68
C TYR A 76 -2.92 2.44 9.98
N LYS A 77 -1.92 1.70 9.47
CA LYS A 77 -1.79 0.24 9.69
C LYS A 77 -1.82 -0.12 11.18
N THR A 78 -1.15 0.64 12.01
CA THR A 78 -1.16 0.43 13.47
C THR A 78 -2.48 0.85 14.10
N LYS A 79 -3.00 2.02 13.73
CA LYS A 79 -4.21 2.59 14.32
C LYS A 79 -5.45 1.77 14.01
N ILE A 80 -5.65 1.37 12.76
CA ILE A 80 -6.83 0.61 12.36
C ILE A 80 -6.87 -0.77 13.03
N LYS A 81 -5.74 -1.47 13.09
CA LYS A 81 -5.62 -2.75 13.80
C LYS A 81 -5.99 -2.62 15.28
N THR A 82 -5.51 -1.57 15.95
CA THR A 82 -5.83 -1.29 17.36
C THR A 82 -7.31 -0.97 17.54
N ALA A 83 -7.88 -0.12 16.69
CA ALA A 83 -9.28 0.27 16.75
C ALA A 83 -10.22 -0.91 16.51
N ILE A 84 -9.94 -1.78 15.53
CA ILE A 84 -10.71 -2.99 15.27
C ILE A 84 -10.64 -3.94 16.49
N GLY A 85 -9.44 -4.16 17.03
CA GLY A 85 -9.25 -5.01 18.21
C GLY A 85 -9.98 -4.50 19.46
N ALA A 86 -10.09 -3.19 19.62
CA ALA A 86 -10.82 -2.54 20.71
C ALA A 86 -12.34 -2.41 20.47
N GLY A 87 -12.85 -2.79 19.29
CA GLY A 87 -14.24 -2.60 18.89
C GLY A 87 -14.62 -1.11 18.68
N GLN A 88 -13.64 -0.28 18.33
CA GLN A 88 -13.76 1.18 18.11
C GLN A 88 -13.35 1.57 16.68
N ALA A 89 -13.43 0.63 15.74
CA ALA A 89 -13.18 0.92 14.33
C ALA A 89 -14.24 1.87 13.75
N PRO A 90 -13.89 2.64 12.69
CA PRO A 90 -14.90 3.41 11.94
C PRO A 90 -15.93 2.46 11.32
N THR A 91 -17.06 3.02 10.89
CA THR A 91 -18.10 2.27 10.17
C THR A 91 -17.54 1.64 8.90
N ILE A 92 -16.86 2.46 8.07
CA ILE A 92 -16.21 2.04 6.83
C ILE A 92 -14.70 1.99 7.07
N ILE A 93 -14.12 0.81 6.86
CA ILE A 93 -12.71 0.51 7.05
C ILE A 93 -12.07 0.37 5.69
N TRP A 94 -11.18 1.30 5.33
CA TRP A 94 -10.32 1.15 4.16
C TRP A 94 -9.21 0.14 4.44
N GLY A 95 -8.78 -0.61 3.43
CA GLY A 95 -7.71 -1.60 3.61
C GLY A 95 -7.26 -2.24 2.31
N TRP A 96 -6.41 -3.25 2.45
CA TRP A 96 -5.80 -3.96 1.32
C TRP A 96 -6.34 -5.39 1.11
N GLY A 97 -7.30 -5.83 1.93
CA GLY A 97 -7.82 -7.20 1.84
C GLY A 97 -6.85 -8.27 2.36
N GLY A 98 -6.90 -9.45 1.78
CA GLY A 98 -5.94 -10.54 2.01
C GLY A 98 -5.92 -11.11 3.43
N GLY A 99 -4.73 -11.41 3.95
CA GLY A 99 -4.52 -12.06 5.26
C GLY A 99 -5.00 -11.25 6.43
N THR A 100 -4.85 -9.91 6.36
CA THR A 100 -5.35 -9.00 7.39
C THR A 100 -6.88 -9.03 7.45
N LEU A 101 -7.56 -8.92 6.29
CA LEU A 101 -9.01 -9.04 6.21
C LEU A 101 -9.50 -10.41 6.67
N ARG A 102 -8.80 -11.49 6.29
CA ARG A 102 -9.10 -12.86 6.73
C ARG A 102 -9.10 -12.97 8.25
N THR A 103 -8.14 -12.34 8.92
CA THR A 103 -8.08 -12.30 10.38
C THR A 103 -9.29 -11.60 10.98
N TYR A 104 -9.69 -10.45 10.44
CA TYR A 104 -10.86 -9.70 10.90
C TYR A 104 -12.17 -10.45 10.65
N ALA A 105 -12.33 -11.05 9.47
CA ALA A 105 -13.52 -11.83 9.11
C ALA A 105 -13.71 -13.05 10.01
N ARG A 106 -12.65 -13.84 10.22
CA ARG A 106 -12.68 -15.01 11.09
C ARG A 106 -12.93 -14.66 12.56
N ALA A 107 -12.52 -13.48 13.01
CA ALA A 107 -12.81 -12.94 14.33
C ALA A 107 -14.21 -12.30 14.44
N GLY A 108 -15.01 -12.25 13.36
CA GLY A 108 -16.33 -11.62 13.35
C GLY A 108 -16.30 -10.11 13.55
N GLN A 109 -15.20 -9.44 13.14
CA GLN A 109 -15.00 -8.02 13.34
C GLN A 109 -15.46 -7.15 12.15
N VAL A 110 -15.69 -7.78 11.01
CA VAL A 110 -16.24 -7.15 9.79
C VAL A 110 -17.47 -7.88 9.31
N GLU A 111 -18.36 -7.17 8.60
CA GLU A 111 -19.63 -7.69 8.12
C GLU A 111 -19.46 -8.59 6.88
N ASP A 112 -20.25 -9.66 6.79
CA ASP A 112 -20.42 -10.49 5.59
C ASP A 112 -21.26 -9.74 4.57
N LEU A 113 -20.67 -9.42 3.42
CA LEU A 113 -21.31 -8.68 2.32
C LEU A 113 -21.82 -9.60 1.20
N THR A 114 -21.78 -10.92 1.37
CA THR A 114 -22.14 -11.88 0.31
C THR A 114 -23.55 -11.66 -0.20
N SER A 115 -24.53 -11.61 0.71
CA SER A 115 -25.94 -11.36 0.33
C SER A 115 -26.15 -10.00 -0.32
N TRP A 116 -25.42 -8.97 0.14
CA TRP A 116 -25.48 -7.65 -0.47
C TRP A 116 -24.98 -7.67 -1.92
N PHE A 117 -23.91 -8.40 -2.21
CA PHE A 117 -23.42 -8.57 -3.60
C PHE A 117 -24.32 -9.45 -4.45
N ASP A 118 -25.06 -10.39 -3.86
CA ASP A 118 -26.05 -11.18 -4.59
C ASP A 118 -27.23 -10.29 -5.02
N GLU A 119 -27.66 -9.36 -4.16
CA GLU A 119 -28.69 -8.36 -4.44
C GLU A 119 -28.21 -7.28 -5.41
N HIS A 120 -26.92 -6.95 -5.42
CA HIS A 120 -26.26 -5.96 -6.29
C HIS A 120 -25.30 -6.63 -7.29
N SER A 121 -25.80 -7.66 -7.99
CA SER A 121 -24.99 -8.45 -8.92
C SER A 121 -24.48 -7.66 -10.14
N ASP A 122 -25.08 -6.55 -10.47
CA ASP A 122 -24.64 -5.59 -11.47
C ASP A 122 -23.35 -4.87 -11.03
N ILE A 123 -23.27 -4.44 -9.78
CA ILE A 123 -22.03 -3.87 -9.20
C ILE A 123 -20.93 -4.91 -9.23
N LYS A 124 -21.21 -6.13 -8.74
CA LYS A 124 -20.23 -7.22 -8.76
C LYS A 124 -19.68 -7.48 -10.16
N LYS A 125 -20.54 -7.51 -11.19
CA LYS A 125 -20.16 -7.75 -12.59
C LYS A 125 -19.44 -6.57 -13.24
N SER A 126 -19.55 -5.37 -12.68
CA SER A 126 -18.86 -4.18 -13.19
C SER A 126 -17.41 -4.09 -12.73
N LEU A 127 -16.95 -4.97 -11.84
CA LEU A 127 -15.61 -4.98 -11.28
C LEU A 127 -14.77 -6.13 -11.85
N LEU A 128 -13.46 -5.96 -11.83
CA LEU A 128 -12.51 -7.02 -12.18
C LEU A 128 -12.73 -8.23 -11.27
N ALA A 129 -12.94 -9.41 -11.85
CA ALA A 129 -13.22 -10.64 -11.09
C ALA A 129 -12.09 -10.97 -10.09
N THR A 130 -10.83 -10.80 -10.50
CA THR A 130 -9.64 -11.06 -9.67
C THR A 130 -9.53 -10.12 -8.46
N SER A 131 -10.20 -8.96 -8.48
CA SER A 131 -10.22 -8.06 -7.32
C SER A 131 -11.00 -8.62 -6.12
N PHE A 132 -11.83 -9.65 -6.34
CA PHE A 132 -12.57 -10.29 -5.26
C PHE A 132 -11.76 -11.33 -4.47
N ASP A 133 -10.64 -11.82 -4.99
CA ASP A 133 -9.85 -12.85 -4.31
C ASP A 133 -9.38 -12.39 -2.92
N PRO A 134 -8.74 -11.20 -2.73
CA PRO A 134 -8.38 -10.70 -1.42
C PRO A 134 -9.56 -10.23 -0.55
N ALA A 135 -10.75 -10.04 -1.14
CA ALA A 135 -11.99 -9.68 -0.42
C ALA A 135 -12.75 -10.89 0.10
N THR A 136 -12.39 -12.11 -0.36
CA THR A 136 -13.11 -13.35 -0.08
C THR A 136 -12.39 -14.17 0.98
N VAL A 137 -13.13 -14.56 2.00
CA VAL A 137 -12.65 -15.40 3.11
C VAL A 137 -13.62 -16.58 3.31
N ASP A 138 -13.10 -17.80 3.24
CA ASP A 138 -13.88 -19.02 3.44
C ASP A 138 -15.17 -19.05 2.57
N GLY A 139 -15.07 -18.57 1.31
CA GLY A 139 -16.15 -18.53 0.32
C GLY A 139 -17.15 -17.38 0.47
N LYS A 140 -16.92 -16.44 1.40
CA LYS A 140 -17.77 -15.28 1.66
C LYS A 140 -17.04 -13.97 1.37
N ILE A 141 -17.77 -12.97 0.90
CA ILE A 141 -17.22 -11.64 0.57
C ILE A 141 -17.34 -10.73 1.80
N TYR A 142 -16.21 -10.15 2.25
CA TYR A 142 -16.14 -9.27 3.42
C TYR A 142 -15.70 -7.84 3.12
N ALA A 143 -15.42 -7.54 1.87
CA ALA A 143 -15.07 -6.18 1.46
C ALA A 143 -15.53 -5.88 0.04
N MET A 144 -15.83 -4.62 -0.22
CA MET A 144 -16.08 -4.06 -1.54
C MET A 144 -14.72 -3.73 -2.18
N PRO A 145 -14.33 -4.34 -3.32
CA PRO A 145 -13.19 -3.88 -4.08
C PRO A 145 -13.43 -2.46 -4.61
N CYS A 146 -12.46 -1.58 -4.44
CA CYS A 146 -12.56 -0.18 -4.85
C CYS A 146 -11.24 0.33 -5.45
N GLU A 147 -11.24 1.57 -5.91
CA GLU A 147 -10.10 2.30 -6.44
C GLU A 147 -9.44 1.61 -7.64
N ASN A 148 -8.18 1.17 -7.51
CA ASN A 148 -7.31 0.88 -8.65
C ASN A 148 -6.58 -0.45 -8.51
N VAL A 149 -6.23 -1.03 -9.65
CA VAL A 149 -5.19 -2.06 -9.73
C VAL A 149 -3.82 -1.39 -9.59
N GLN A 150 -2.99 -1.88 -8.70
CA GLN A 150 -1.71 -1.24 -8.35
C GLN A 150 -0.54 -2.24 -8.43
N PRO A 151 -0.07 -2.59 -9.64
CA PRO A 151 1.17 -3.33 -9.78
C PRO A 151 2.36 -2.49 -9.31
N VAL A 152 3.43 -3.16 -8.89
CA VAL A 152 4.73 -2.55 -8.67
C VAL A 152 5.42 -2.36 -10.01
N VAL A 153 6.05 -1.20 -10.19
CA VAL A 153 6.67 -0.73 -11.44
C VAL A 153 8.11 -0.34 -11.16
N LEU A 154 9.00 -0.67 -12.06
CA LEU A 154 10.36 -0.13 -12.09
C LEU A 154 10.33 1.21 -12.84
N TYR A 155 10.52 2.30 -12.10
CA TYR A 155 10.63 3.66 -12.62
C TYR A 155 12.10 4.04 -12.84
N TYR A 156 12.36 4.88 -13.86
CA TYR A 156 13.70 5.42 -14.09
C TYR A 156 13.65 6.85 -14.63
N ASN A 157 14.71 7.63 -14.35
CA ASN A 157 14.85 8.99 -14.81
C ASN A 157 15.63 8.99 -16.14
N LYS A 158 14.93 9.20 -17.26
CA LYS A 158 15.51 9.20 -18.62
C LYS A 158 16.66 10.18 -18.76
N LYS A 159 16.54 11.38 -18.17
CA LYS A 159 17.62 12.39 -18.25
C LYS A 159 18.90 11.93 -17.55
N VAL A 160 18.77 11.18 -16.46
CA VAL A 160 19.91 10.61 -15.74
C VAL A 160 20.56 9.51 -16.56
N PHE A 161 19.77 8.65 -17.21
CA PHE A 161 20.27 7.60 -18.12
C PHE A 161 21.01 8.21 -19.31
N ASP A 162 20.43 9.21 -19.97
CA ASP A 162 21.08 9.96 -21.07
C ASP A 162 22.39 10.62 -20.62
N GLN A 163 22.40 11.23 -19.40
CA GLN A 163 23.60 11.88 -18.84
C GLN A 163 24.75 10.90 -18.59
N VAL A 164 24.44 9.68 -18.18
CA VAL A 164 25.43 8.62 -17.92
C VAL A 164 25.80 7.90 -19.22
N GLY A 165 24.90 7.86 -20.20
CA GLY A 165 25.08 7.22 -21.50
C GLY A 165 24.80 5.71 -21.43
N VAL A 166 23.78 5.31 -20.68
CA VAL A 166 23.36 3.91 -20.47
C VAL A 166 21.89 3.72 -20.81
N GLU A 167 21.51 2.49 -21.14
CA GLU A 167 20.12 2.10 -21.43
C GLU A 167 19.43 1.50 -20.19
N PRO A 168 18.08 1.53 -20.10
CA PRO A 168 17.32 0.86 -19.06
C PRO A 168 17.61 -0.65 -19.02
N PRO A 169 17.56 -1.29 -17.83
CA PRO A 169 17.92 -2.69 -17.69
C PRO A 169 16.87 -3.63 -18.31
N GLU A 170 17.32 -4.64 -19.05
CA GLU A 170 16.48 -5.70 -19.60
C GLU A 170 16.58 -7.01 -18.79
N SER A 171 17.54 -7.08 -17.86
CA SER A 171 17.79 -8.23 -16.97
C SER A 171 18.25 -7.79 -15.57
N TRP A 172 18.26 -8.73 -14.63
CA TRP A 172 18.88 -8.50 -13.32
C TRP A 172 20.38 -8.21 -13.44
N ASP A 173 21.07 -8.86 -14.36
CA ASP A 173 22.50 -8.66 -14.55
C ASP A 173 22.79 -7.26 -15.10
N ASP A 174 21.90 -6.69 -15.94
CA ASP A 174 21.99 -5.28 -16.34
C ASP A 174 21.78 -4.34 -15.15
N ILE A 175 20.83 -4.64 -14.24
CA ILE A 175 20.68 -3.87 -12.99
C ILE A 175 22.00 -3.82 -12.24
N MET A 176 22.66 -4.98 -12.06
CA MET A 176 23.93 -5.05 -11.33
C MET A 176 25.07 -4.34 -12.08
N ALA A 177 25.09 -4.38 -13.42
CA ALA A 177 26.06 -3.67 -14.24
C ALA A 177 25.90 -2.14 -14.20
N LEU A 178 24.65 -1.65 -14.08
CA LEU A 178 24.35 -0.21 -13.98
C LEU A 178 24.78 0.40 -12.63
N VAL A 179 24.86 -0.39 -11.56
CA VAL A 179 25.19 0.09 -10.22
C VAL A 179 26.52 0.86 -10.18
N PRO A 180 27.67 0.33 -10.65
CA PRO A 180 28.94 1.07 -10.67
C PRO A 180 28.92 2.29 -11.62
N GLU A 181 28.15 2.24 -12.70
CA GLU A 181 28.07 3.34 -13.69
C GLU A 181 27.44 4.59 -13.04
N PHE A 182 26.34 4.45 -12.32
CA PHE A 182 25.71 5.56 -11.60
C PHE A 182 26.55 6.02 -10.42
N ASN A 183 27.08 5.09 -9.63
CA ASN A 183 27.94 5.43 -8.48
C ASN A 183 29.20 6.24 -8.91
N ALA A 184 29.80 5.93 -10.05
CA ALA A 184 30.94 6.65 -10.60
C ALA A 184 30.60 8.13 -10.96
N LYS A 185 29.31 8.43 -11.17
CA LYS A 185 28.82 9.80 -11.42
C LYS A 185 28.28 10.49 -10.17
N GLY A 186 28.32 9.81 -8.99
CA GLY A 186 27.78 10.34 -7.74
C GLY A 186 26.25 10.33 -7.69
N ILE A 187 25.60 9.52 -8.54
CA ILE A 187 24.15 9.34 -8.60
C ILE A 187 23.83 7.99 -7.95
N ALA A 188 22.83 7.96 -7.06
CA ALA A 188 22.40 6.68 -6.48
C ALA A 188 21.74 5.80 -7.57
N PRO A 189 22.09 4.51 -7.68
CA PRO A 189 21.39 3.61 -8.62
C PRO A 189 19.90 3.56 -8.34
N PHE A 190 19.52 3.29 -7.08
CA PHE A 190 18.12 3.22 -6.66
C PHE A 190 17.82 4.15 -5.49
N SER A 191 16.67 4.81 -5.56
CA SER A 191 16.01 5.38 -4.40
C SER A 191 15.26 4.28 -3.62
N LEU A 192 15.18 4.43 -2.29
CA LEU A 192 14.48 3.47 -1.43
C LEU A 192 13.98 4.14 -0.16
N GLY A 193 12.69 4.04 0.11
CA GLY A 193 12.04 4.48 1.35
C GLY A 193 12.16 3.44 2.47
N GLY A 194 13.40 3.02 2.79
CA GLY A 194 13.69 1.84 3.61
C GLY A 194 13.18 1.91 5.05
N GLN A 195 12.91 3.11 5.61
CA GLN A 195 12.29 3.25 6.92
C GLN A 195 10.86 2.70 6.94
N SER A 196 10.13 2.82 5.84
CA SER A 196 8.76 2.31 5.72
C SER A 196 8.67 0.78 5.58
N ARG A 197 9.78 0.08 5.50
CA ARG A 197 9.95 -1.38 5.47
C ARG A 197 9.30 -2.08 4.25
N TRP A 198 8.05 -1.79 3.94
CA TRP A 198 7.31 -2.39 2.83
C TRP A 198 7.91 -2.08 1.44
N THR A 199 8.62 -0.98 1.28
CA THR A 199 9.36 -0.66 0.06
C THR A 199 10.52 -1.63 -0.20
N ASN A 200 11.17 -2.12 0.87
CA ASN A 200 12.21 -3.14 0.78
C ASN A 200 11.63 -4.49 0.31
N MET A 201 10.39 -4.78 0.71
CA MET A 201 9.70 -6.04 0.41
C MET A 201 9.48 -6.25 -1.08
N MET A 202 9.19 -5.20 -1.85
CA MET A 202 8.95 -5.26 -3.29
C MET A 202 10.10 -5.91 -4.06
N TRP A 203 11.33 -5.74 -3.58
CA TRP A 203 12.52 -6.38 -4.16
C TRP A 203 12.51 -7.89 -3.95
N LEU A 204 12.13 -8.35 -2.75
CA LEU A 204 12.01 -9.78 -2.47
C LEU A 204 10.85 -10.41 -3.25
N GLU A 205 9.72 -9.72 -3.33
CA GLU A 205 8.53 -10.18 -4.06
C GLU A 205 8.87 -10.53 -5.51
N PHE A 206 9.57 -9.63 -6.20
CA PHE A 206 10.00 -9.89 -7.58
C PHE A 206 11.10 -10.93 -7.68
N LEU A 207 12.12 -10.88 -6.83
CA LEU A 207 13.22 -11.85 -6.92
C LEU A 207 12.78 -13.28 -6.59
N PHE A 208 11.84 -13.46 -5.65
CA PHE A 208 11.23 -14.78 -5.40
C PHE A 208 10.52 -15.30 -6.64
N ASP A 209 9.67 -14.47 -7.26
CA ASP A 209 8.98 -14.83 -8.49
C ASP A 209 9.95 -15.11 -9.63
N ARG A 210 10.85 -14.16 -9.94
CA ARG A 210 11.77 -14.29 -11.07
C ARG A 210 12.71 -15.49 -10.98
N ILE A 211 13.16 -15.84 -9.76
CA ILE A 211 14.11 -16.95 -9.55
C ILE A 211 13.38 -18.29 -9.46
N GLY A 212 12.33 -18.39 -8.66
CA GLY A 212 11.71 -19.66 -8.30
C GLY A 212 10.32 -19.89 -8.89
N GLY A 213 9.70 -18.86 -9.45
CA GLY A 213 8.29 -18.86 -9.84
C GLY A 213 7.36 -18.52 -8.67
N PRO A 214 6.06 -18.29 -8.96
CA PRO A 214 5.06 -17.92 -7.97
C PRO A 214 4.85 -19.01 -6.90
N GLU A 215 5.18 -20.26 -7.20
CA GLU A 215 5.01 -21.41 -6.29
C GLU A 215 5.86 -21.28 -5.03
N VAL A 216 7.01 -20.58 -5.09
CA VAL A 216 7.88 -20.38 -3.92
C VAL A 216 7.17 -19.60 -2.82
N PHE A 217 6.45 -18.53 -3.18
CA PHE A 217 5.67 -17.78 -2.21
C PHE A 217 4.32 -18.44 -1.92
N GLN A 218 3.73 -19.14 -2.88
CA GLN A 218 2.50 -19.90 -2.66
C GLN A 218 2.67 -20.95 -1.54
N ALA A 219 3.79 -21.65 -1.52
CA ALA A 219 4.12 -22.59 -0.42
C ALA A 219 4.18 -21.89 0.96
N VAL A 220 4.63 -20.62 1.00
CA VAL A 220 4.59 -19.80 2.22
C VAL A 220 3.14 -19.49 2.62
N ILE A 221 2.29 -19.07 1.68
CA ILE A 221 0.86 -18.78 1.92
C ILE A 221 0.12 -20.03 2.45
N GLU A 222 0.43 -21.19 1.90
CA GLU A 222 -0.15 -22.46 2.29
C GLU A 222 0.38 -22.98 3.64
N GLY A 223 1.40 -22.33 4.19
CA GLY A 223 1.99 -22.67 5.49
C GLY A 223 2.86 -23.91 5.45
N GLU A 224 3.45 -24.23 4.28
CA GLU A 224 4.32 -25.38 4.13
C GLU A 224 5.56 -25.27 5.02
N LYS A 225 5.87 -26.36 5.69
CA LYS A 225 7.02 -26.41 6.61
C LYS A 225 8.32 -26.07 5.91
N ASN A 226 9.05 -25.09 6.43
CA ASN A 226 10.34 -24.62 5.91
C ASN A 226 10.26 -23.98 4.50
N ALA A 227 9.11 -23.50 4.03
CA ALA A 227 8.97 -22.88 2.70
C ALA A 227 9.97 -21.72 2.50
N TRP A 228 10.24 -20.92 3.53
CA TRP A 228 11.24 -19.85 3.48
C TRP A 228 12.68 -20.34 3.30
N SER A 229 12.96 -21.63 3.55
CA SER A 229 14.27 -22.26 3.32
C SER A 229 14.38 -22.94 1.96
N ASN A 230 13.41 -22.73 1.06
CA ASN A 230 13.52 -23.15 -0.34
C ASN A 230 14.82 -22.59 -0.94
N PRO A 231 15.61 -23.36 -1.72
CA PRO A 231 16.85 -22.88 -2.31
C PRO A 231 16.68 -21.62 -3.17
N ASP A 232 15.60 -21.51 -3.92
CA ASP A 232 15.31 -20.33 -4.75
C ASP A 232 14.99 -19.10 -3.88
N ALA A 233 14.29 -19.28 -2.75
CA ALA A 233 14.06 -18.23 -1.76
C ALA A 233 15.40 -17.74 -1.15
N ILE A 234 16.28 -18.66 -0.77
CA ILE A 234 17.62 -18.29 -0.26
C ILE A 234 18.44 -17.54 -1.31
N THR A 235 18.35 -17.95 -2.58
CA THR A 235 19.01 -17.25 -3.70
C THR A 235 18.47 -15.83 -3.86
N ALA A 236 17.16 -15.63 -3.80
CA ALA A 236 16.53 -14.31 -3.87
C ALA A 236 16.97 -13.37 -2.74
N LEU A 237 17.00 -13.90 -1.50
CA LEU A 237 17.50 -13.17 -0.33
C LEU A 237 18.99 -12.79 -0.48
N THR A 238 19.78 -13.67 -1.09
CA THR A 238 21.21 -13.42 -1.34
C THR A 238 21.39 -12.33 -2.39
N LYS A 239 20.63 -12.35 -3.49
CA LYS A 239 20.69 -11.32 -4.55
C LYS A 239 20.32 -9.92 -4.03
N VAL A 240 19.38 -9.82 -3.08
CA VAL A 240 19.10 -8.54 -2.41
C VAL A 240 20.32 -8.05 -1.63
N GLN A 241 20.98 -8.92 -0.87
CA GLN A 241 22.20 -8.52 -0.12
C GLN A 241 23.34 -8.13 -1.06
N GLU A 242 23.54 -8.85 -2.16
CA GLU A 242 24.51 -8.49 -3.20
C GLU A 242 24.27 -7.08 -3.76
N LEU A 243 23.00 -6.70 -4.00
CA LEU A 243 22.67 -5.36 -4.46
C LEU A 243 22.96 -4.29 -3.39
N VAL A 244 22.68 -4.58 -2.11
CA VAL A 244 23.01 -3.68 -0.99
C VAL A 244 24.53 -3.53 -0.86
N GLU A 245 25.27 -4.63 -0.89
CA GLU A 245 26.74 -4.67 -0.77
C GLU A 245 27.45 -3.94 -1.93
N ALA A 246 26.81 -3.92 -3.11
CA ALA A 246 27.30 -3.19 -4.28
C ALA A 246 27.01 -1.66 -4.22
N ASP A 247 26.51 -1.11 -3.11
CA ASP A 247 26.01 0.28 -3.02
C ASP A 247 24.89 0.56 -4.03
N GLY A 248 23.97 -0.40 -4.24
CA GLY A 248 22.85 -0.27 -5.19
C GLY A 248 21.78 0.74 -4.75
N PHE A 249 21.69 1.07 -3.47
CA PHE A 249 20.70 2.00 -2.94
C PHE A 249 21.33 3.31 -2.48
N ILE A 250 20.51 4.38 -2.47
CA ILE A 250 20.89 5.67 -1.89
C ILE A 250 21.43 5.49 -0.46
N LYS A 251 22.53 6.14 -0.15
CA LYS A 251 23.10 6.10 1.21
C LYS A 251 22.10 6.63 2.24
N GLY A 252 21.93 5.91 3.33
CA GLY A 252 20.98 6.27 4.39
C GLY A 252 19.53 5.93 4.06
N PHE A 253 19.24 5.08 3.09
CA PHE A 253 17.89 4.65 2.71
C PHE A 253 17.06 4.18 3.91
N SER A 254 17.67 3.56 4.92
CA SER A 254 16.98 3.10 6.14
C SER A 254 16.37 4.22 6.99
N SER A 255 16.69 5.49 6.69
CA SER A 255 16.12 6.67 7.35
C SER A 255 15.19 7.48 6.43
N ILE A 256 14.97 7.03 5.19
CA ILE A 256 14.06 7.67 4.23
C ILE A 256 12.70 6.99 4.37
N THR A 257 11.65 7.80 4.52
CA THR A 257 10.27 7.30 4.61
C THR A 257 9.50 7.53 3.32
N ALA A 258 8.72 6.53 2.91
CA ALA A 258 7.78 6.64 1.80
C ALA A 258 6.57 7.52 2.14
N ASP A 259 6.18 7.60 3.43
CA ASP A 259 5.04 8.40 3.89
C ASP A 259 5.17 9.91 3.59
N SER A 260 6.39 10.40 3.39
CA SER A 260 6.67 11.80 3.01
C SER A 260 7.03 11.97 1.53
N ASN A 261 6.92 10.91 0.71
CA ASN A 261 7.35 10.86 -0.69
C ASN A 261 8.83 11.23 -0.91
N ALA A 262 9.66 11.14 0.14
CA ALA A 262 11.07 11.53 0.07
C ALA A 262 11.88 10.62 -0.88
N ASP A 263 11.52 9.34 -0.95
CA ASP A 263 12.09 8.38 -1.90
C ASP A 263 11.75 8.74 -3.35
N GLN A 264 10.53 9.17 -3.62
CA GLN A 264 10.09 9.58 -4.95
C GLN A 264 10.80 10.88 -5.39
N ALA A 265 11.02 11.80 -4.43
CA ALA A 265 11.72 13.04 -4.68
C ALA A 265 13.16 12.84 -5.16
N LEU A 266 13.81 11.78 -4.74
CA LEU A 266 15.15 11.41 -5.20
C LEU A 266 15.18 11.05 -6.69
N LEU A 267 14.11 10.42 -7.20
CA LEU A 267 14.01 10.06 -8.61
C LEU A 267 13.78 11.30 -9.48
N TYR A 268 12.73 12.10 -9.23
CA TYR A 268 12.41 13.22 -10.09
C TYR A 268 13.42 14.38 -10.00
N THR A 269 14.19 14.47 -8.90
CA THR A 269 15.31 15.43 -8.79
C THR A 269 16.62 14.92 -9.39
N GLY A 270 16.67 13.68 -9.88
CA GLY A 270 17.86 13.07 -10.48
C GLY A 270 18.95 12.69 -9.47
N LYS A 271 18.64 12.61 -8.17
CA LYS A 271 19.58 12.12 -7.13
C LYS A 271 19.67 10.61 -7.13
N ALA A 272 18.64 9.92 -7.62
CA ALA A 272 18.63 8.50 -7.92
C ALA A 272 18.22 8.27 -9.36
N ALA A 273 18.78 7.25 -10.00
CA ALA A 273 18.50 6.89 -11.38
C ALA A 273 17.21 6.10 -11.54
N MET A 274 16.93 5.21 -10.60
CA MET A 274 15.80 4.27 -10.63
C MET A 274 15.06 4.23 -9.29
N MET A 275 13.83 3.67 -9.32
CA MET A 275 13.00 3.41 -8.14
C MET A 275 12.05 2.26 -8.42
N LEU A 276 12.05 1.23 -7.57
CA LEU A 276 11.03 0.18 -7.58
C LEU A 276 9.89 0.58 -6.64
N HIS A 277 8.70 0.83 -7.19
CA HIS A 277 7.58 1.34 -6.38
C HIS A 277 6.23 1.00 -7.03
N GLY A 278 5.15 1.07 -6.26
CA GLY A 278 3.83 0.83 -6.81
C GLY A 278 3.37 1.89 -7.81
N SER A 279 2.44 1.51 -8.68
CA SER A 279 1.93 2.38 -9.76
C SER A 279 1.28 3.67 -9.25
N TRP A 280 0.85 3.72 -8.01
CA TRP A 280 0.34 4.97 -7.35
C TRP A 280 1.38 6.09 -7.28
N SER A 281 2.68 5.79 -7.37
CA SER A 281 3.75 6.79 -7.42
C SER A 281 3.66 7.71 -8.62
N TYR A 282 3.09 7.25 -9.74
CA TYR A 282 3.01 8.06 -10.95
C TYR A 282 2.27 9.37 -10.71
N GLY A 283 1.09 9.33 -10.07
CA GLY A 283 0.30 10.53 -9.77
C GLY A 283 1.01 11.48 -8.82
N ILE A 284 1.78 10.95 -7.86
CA ILE A 284 2.61 11.77 -6.95
C ILE A 284 3.74 12.44 -7.71
N GLN A 285 4.46 11.72 -8.56
CA GLN A 285 5.53 12.27 -9.39
C GLN A 285 5.00 13.30 -10.41
N GLN A 286 3.77 13.11 -10.91
CA GLN A 286 3.09 14.09 -11.77
C GLN A 286 2.75 15.37 -11.01
N ALA A 287 2.32 15.27 -9.75
CA ALA A 287 1.93 16.41 -8.92
C ALA A 287 3.15 17.18 -8.38
N ASP A 288 4.15 16.47 -7.88
CA ASP A 288 5.27 17.03 -7.11
C ASP A 288 6.55 17.22 -7.95
N GLY A 289 6.69 16.50 -9.06
CA GLY A 289 7.89 16.48 -9.89
C GLY A 289 8.02 17.66 -10.87
N GLY A 290 7.14 18.66 -10.85
CA GLY A 290 7.14 19.76 -11.83
C GLY A 290 6.99 19.23 -13.26
N ASP A 291 7.93 19.58 -14.14
CA ASP A 291 7.91 19.13 -15.54
C ASP A 291 8.46 17.71 -15.75
N PHE A 292 8.83 17.01 -14.70
CA PHE A 292 9.48 15.69 -14.82
C PHE A 292 8.65 14.67 -15.60
N VAL A 293 7.37 14.53 -15.26
CA VAL A 293 6.45 13.62 -15.96
C VAL A 293 5.99 14.24 -17.28
N ALA A 294 5.49 15.50 -17.26
CA ALA A 294 4.96 16.18 -18.43
C ALA A 294 6.02 16.41 -19.52
N GLY A 295 7.27 16.61 -19.13
CA GLY A 295 8.42 16.75 -20.04
C GLY A 295 9.01 15.44 -20.54
N GLY A 296 8.36 14.29 -20.25
CA GLY A 296 8.80 12.95 -20.71
C GLY A 296 10.06 12.42 -20.02
N GLY A 297 10.45 12.98 -18.87
CA GLY A 297 11.62 12.56 -18.10
C GLY A 297 11.44 11.24 -17.34
N LEU A 298 10.21 10.81 -17.09
CA LEU A 298 9.91 9.56 -16.39
C LEU A 298 9.84 8.39 -17.38
N GLY A 299 10.63 7.34 -17.10
CA GLY A 299 10.50 6.03 -17.72
C GLY A 299 9.89 5.02 -16.73
N TYR A 300 9.29 3.96 -17.26
CA TYR A 300 8.62 2.93 -16.45
C TYR A 300 8.53 1.61 -17.21
N MET A 301 8.67 0.51 -16.47
CA MET A 301 8.63 -0.84 -17.03
C MET A 301 8.30 -1.87 -15.95
N ASN A 302 7.98 -3.11 -16.34
CA ASN A 302 7.91 -4.22 -15.39
C ASN A 302 9.31 -4.56 -14.86
N PHE A 303 9.39 -5.22 -13.72
CA PHE A 303 10.66 -5.71 -13.20
C PHE A 303 11.27 -6.75 -14.15
N PRO A 304 12.55 -6.62 -14.51
CA PRO A 304 13.17 -7.48 -15.51
C PRO A 304 13.34 -8.94 -15.01
N PRO A 305 13.58 -9.88 -15.93
CA PRO A 305 13.89 -11.27 -15.60
C PRO A 305 15.23 -11.42 -14.89
N VAL A 306 15.40 -12.56 -14.23
CA VAL A 306 16.68 -13.05 -13.69
C VAL A 306 17.15 -14.19 -14.60
N ASP A 307 18.37 -14.13 -15.11
CA ASP A 307 18.91 -15.15 -15.99
C ASP A 307 18.91 -16.53 -15.31
N GLY A 308 18.39 -17.53 -16.01
CA GLY A 308 18.20 -18.88 -15.49
C GLY A 308 17.07 -19.02 -14.46
N GLY A 309 16.32 -17.98 -14.20
CA GLY A 309 15.14 -18.00 -13.34
C GLY A 309 13.96 -18.76 -13.96
N LYS A 310 13.03 -19.18 -13.10
CA LYS A 310 11.87 -20.03 -13.47
C LYS A 310 10.58 -19.24 -13.64
N GLY A 311 10.52 -18.01 -13.09
CA GLY A 311 9.32 -17.17 -13.11
C GLY A 311 9.08 -16.54 -14.47
N ASP A 312 7.81 -16.40 -14.83
CA ASP A 312 7.42 -15.69 -16.06
C ASP A 312 7.70 -14.18 -15.90
N PRO A 313 8.46 -13.56 -16.83
CA PRO A 313 8.72 -12.11 -16.77
C PRO A 313 7.46 -11.22 -16.81
N SER A 314 6.33 -11.76 -17.28
CA SER A 314 5.04 -11.04 -17.25
C SER A 314 4.40 -10.98 -15.86
N ASN A 315 4.79 -11.86 -14.93
CA ASN A 315 4.27 -11.85 -13.57
C ASN A 315 4.49 -10.49 -12.89
N THR A 316 3.58 -10.14 -12.00
CA THR A 316 3.67 -8.91 -11.23
C THR A 316 3.26 -9.10 -9.78
N VAL A 317 3.64 -8.14 -8.96
CA VAL A 317 3.30 -8.07 -7.54
C VAL A 317 2.65 -6.71 -7.24
N GLY A 318 1.93 -6.60 -6.15
CA GLY A 318 1.30 -5.34 -5.75
C GLY A 318 -0.09 -5.54 -5.15
N ASN A 319 -0.98 -4.57 -5.34
CA ASN A 319 -2.35 -4.64 -4.82
C ASN A 319 -3.34 -4.77 -5.99
N PRO A 320 -4.11 -5.88 -6.07
CA PRO A 320 -5.11 -6.03 -7.15
C PRO A 320 -6.30 -5.08 -7.01
N ALA A 321 -6.53 -4.52 -5.83
CA ALA A 321 -7.50 -3.46 -5.51
C ALA A 321 -7.17 -2.85 -4.15
N GLN A 322 -7.92 -1.80 -3.75
CA GLN A 322 -8.17 -1.45 -2.36
C GLN A 322 -9.57 -1.93 -1.96
N TYR A 323 -9.87 -1.91 -0.67
CA TYR A 323 -11.03 -2.59 -0.14
C TYR A 323 -11.72 -1.77 0.94
N LEU A 324 -13.05 -1.75 0.90
CA LEU A 324 -13.88 -1.15 1.93
C LEU A 324 -14.64 -2.25 2.68
N SER A 325 -14.37 -2.40 3.97
CA SER A 325 -15.10 -3.30 4.86
C SER A 325 -16.04 -2.50 5.77
N ILE A 326 -17.07 -3.14 6.30
CA ILE A 326 -17.97 -2.54 7.28
C ILE A 326 -17.67 -3.15 8.65
N SER A 327 -17.47 -2.32 9.66
CA SER A 327 -17.29 -2.76 11.04
C SER A 327 -18.52 -3.56 11.53
N SER A 328 -18.31 -4.75 12.10
CA SER A 328 -19.41 -5.51 12.70
C SER A 328 -20.06 -4.79 13.88
N LYS A 329 -19.34 -3.85 14.51
CA LYS A 329 -19.80 -3.04 15.64
C LYS A 329 -20.59 -1.79 15.24
N ALA A 330 -20.62 -1.42 13.96
CA ALA A 330 -21.44 -0.33 13.46
C ALA A 330 -22.94 -0.63 13.71
N THR A 331 -23.71 0.40 13.98
CA THR A 331 -25.17 0.32 14.13
C THR A 331 -25.85 -0.09 12.82
N ALA A 332 -27.10 -0.50 12.88
CA ALA A 332 -27.85 -0.86 11.67
C ALA A 332 -27.97 0.32 10.69
N GLU A 333 -28.12 1.54 11.20
CA GLU A 333 -28.22 2.75 10.38
C GLU A 333 -26.85 3.08 9.72
N GLU A 334 -25.76 3.07 10.47
CA GLU A 334 -24.40 3.27 9.91
C GLU A 334 -24.07 2.23 8.84
N LYS A 335 -24.45 0.96 9.04
CA LYS A 335 -24.26 -0.09 8.04
C LYS A 335 -25.11 0.13 6.78
N LYS A 336 -26.30 0.69 6.93
CA LYS A 336 -27.16 1.04 5.79
C LYS A 336 -26.52 2.18 4.98
N ILE A 337 -26.02 3.23 5.64
CA ILE A 337 -25.30 4.34 5.00
C ILE A 337 -24.05 3.81 4.28
N ALA A 338 -23.26 2.95 4.91
CA ALA A 338 -22.07 2.37 4.28
C ALA A 338 -22.41 1.56 3.02
N LYS A 339 -23.46 0.73 3.06
CA LYS A 339 -23.92 -0.06 1.91
C LYS A 339 -24.48 0.82 0.79
N ASP A 340 -25.18 1.89 1.13
CA ASP A 340 -25.66 2.87 0.17
C ASP A 340 -24.49 3.64 -0.48
N PHE A 341 -23.48 4.03 0.28
CA PHE A 341 -22.26 4.60 -0.25
C PHE A 341 -21.53 3.64 -1.20
N PHE A 342 -21.47 2.34 -0.87
CA PHE A 342 -20.89 1.34 -1.77
C PHE A 342 -21.65 1.25 -3.10
N ALA A 343 -22.98 1.40 -3.07
CA ALA A 343 -23.82 1.33 -4.27
C ALA A 343 -23.78 2.61 -5.10
N THR A 344 -23.75 3.80 -4.47
CA THR A 344 -24.02 5.08 -5.13
C THR A 344 -22.89 6.09 -5.06
N GLY A 345 -21.90 5.89 -4.19
CA GLY A 345 -20.76 6.80 -3.97
C GLY A 345 -19.42 6.27 -4.49
N VAL A 346 -19.20 4.95 -4.45
CA VAL A 346 -17.91 4.34 -4.82
C VAL A 346 -17.85 4.04 -6.32
N LEU A 347 -16.72 4.34 -6.96
CA LEU A 347 -16.44 4.08 -8.37
C LEU A 347 -17.47 4.68 -9.34
N GLN A 348 -18.09 5.80 -8.96
CA GLN A 348 -18.94 6.56 -9.86
C GLN A 348 -18.10 7.22 -10.98
N ASP A 349 -18.72 7.65 -12.07
CA ASP A 349 -18.03 8.16 -13.26
C ASP A 349 -17.04 9.29 -12.95
N ALA A 350 -17.40 10.20 -12.04
CA ALA A 350 -16.53 11.30 -11.64
C ALA A 350 -15.29 10.82 -10.88
N GLU A 351 -15.46 9.87 -9.95
CA GLU A 351 -14.37 9.26 -9.20
C GLU A 351 -13.45 8.44 -10.12
N VAL A 352 -14.03 7.61 -10.98
CA VAL A 352 -13.29 6.82 -11.99
C VAL A 352 -12.45 7.73 -12.88
N LYS A 353 -13.03 8.83 -13.36
CA LYS A 353 -12.29 9.82 -14.15
C LYS A 353 -11.15 10.45 -13.36
N ALA A 354 -11.38 10.79 -12.10
CA ALA A 354 -10.34 11.39 -11.24
C ALA A 354 -9.18 10.41 -11.00
N TRP A 355 -9.45 9.13 -10.79
CA TRP A 355 -8.41 8.09 -10.71
C TRP A 355 -7.58 8.00 -12.00
N ILE A 356 -8.24 8.00 -13.17
CA ILE A 356 -7.58 7.96 -14.48
C ILE A 356 -6.71 9.22 -14.71
N ASP A 357 -7.22 10.40 -14.35
CA ASP A 357 -6.49 11.66 -14.47
C ASP A 357 -5.21 11.66 -13.61
N ASN A 358 -5.19 10.90 -12.51
CA ASN A 358 -4.04 10.68 -11.64
C ASN A 358 -3.13 9.51 -12.08
N GLY A 359 -3.33 8.96 -13.28
CA GLY A 359 -2.53 7.86 -13.81
C GLY A 359 -2.83 6.50 -13.18
N SER A 360 -4.02 6.30 -12.66
CA SER A 360 -4.44 5.03 -12.05
C SER A 360 -5.40 4.26 -12.95
N VAL A 361 -5.31 2.93 -12.92
CA VAL A 361 -6.23 2.02 -13.64
C VAL A 361 -7.31 1.55 -12.67
N PRO A 362 -8.56 2.05 -12.78
CA PRO A 362 -9.64 1.66 -11.88
C PRO A 362 -9.96 0.16 -11.98
N VAL A 363 -10.41 -0.43 -10.86
CA VAL A 363 -10.91 -1.82 -10.85
C VAL A 363 -12.26 -1.96 -11.58
N ARG A 364 -12.92 -0.86 -11.90
CA ARG A 364 -14.16 -0.84 -12.67
C ARG A 364 -13.88 -1.14 -14.15
N LEU A 365 -14.61 -2.10 -14.72
CA LEU A 365 -14.54 -2.49 -16.13
C LEU A 365 -15.14 -1.42 -17.05
N GLY A 366 -14.79 -1.48 -18.35
CA GLY A 366 -15.34 -0.58 -19.38
C GLY A 366 -14.71 0.81 -19.38
N THR A 367 -13.52 0.95 -18.81
CA THR A 367 -12.78 2.22 -18.73
C THR A 367 -11.76 2.44 -19.86
N GLU A 368 -11.58 1.49 -20.77
CA GLU A 368 -10.51 1.46 -21.77
C GLU A 368 -10.46 2.73 -22.63
N LYS A 369 -11.64 3.26 -23.02
CA LYS A 369 -11.73 4.50 -23.81
C LYS A 369 -11.29 5.73 -23.00
N LEU A 370 -11.57 5.74 -21.70
CA LEU A 370 -11.15 6.82 -20.80
C LEU A 370 -9.64 6.77 -20.56
N LEU A 371 -9.08 5.57 -20.38
CA LEU A 371 -7.62 5.35 -20.28
C LEU A 371 -6.90 5.87 -21.51
N ALA A 372 -7.35 5.49 -22.70
CA ALA A 372 -6.75 5.92 -23.98
C ALA A 372 -6.89 7.44 -24.26
N ALA A 373 -7.89 8.09 -23.71
CA ALA A 373 -8.12 9.54 -23.86
C ALA A 373 -7.41 10.39 -22.79
N SER A 374 -6.77 9.76 -21.81
CA SER A 374 -6.06 10.45 -20.71
C SER A 374 -4.76 11.11 -21.21
N LYS A 375 -4.34 12.18 -20.54
CA LYS A 375 -2.99 12.77 -20.71
C LYS A 375 -1.87 11.82 -20.29
N SER A 376 -2.19 10.82 -19.45
CA SER A 376 -1.29 9.79 -18.96
C SER A 376 -1.45 8.46 -19.72
N ALA A 377 -2.01 8.48 -20.94
CA ALA A 377 -2.36 7.27 -21.71
C ALA A 377 -1.19 6.29 -21.83
N ASP A 378 0.01 6.77 -22.13
CA ASP A 378 1.21 5.94 -22.28
C ASP A 378 1.52 5.15 -20.98
N PHE A 379 1.46 5.81 -19.82
CA PHE A 379 1.66 5.13 -18.54
C PHE A 379 0.52 4.17 -18.23
N LEU A 380 -0.72 4.60 -18.46
CA LEU A 380 -1.91 3.80 -18.20
C LEU A 380 -1.94 2.53 -19.05
N GLU A 381 -1.49 2.60 -20.32
CA GLU A 381 -1.35 1.43 -21.19
C GLU A 381 -0.34 0.43 -20.62
N VAL A 382 0.84 0.91 -20.19
CA VAL A 382 1.86 0.04 -19.57
C VAL A 382 1.36 -0.54 -18.27
N ASN A 383 0.78 0.28 -17.38
CA ASN A 383 0.24 -0.15 -16.09
C ASN A 383 -0.86 -1.21 -16.25
N TYR A 384 -1.82 -0.94 -17.16
CA TYR A 384 -2.86 -1.90 -17.53
C TYR A 384 -2.26 -3.17 -18.13
N GLY A 385 -1.26 -3.02 -19.02
CA GLY A 385 -0.55 -4.13 -19.65
C GLY A 385 0.16 -5.03 -18.64
N ILE A 386 0.85 -4.45 -17.64
CA ILE A 386 1.49 -5.19 -16.55
C ILE A 386 0.44 -6.00 -15.77
N ALA A 387 -0.67 -5.37 -15.39
CA ALA A 387 -1.69 -6.04 -14.60
C ALA A 387 -2.49 -7.09 -15.37
N SER A 388 -2.87 -6.81 -16.62
CA SER A 388 -3.76 -7.67 -17.42
C SER A 388 -3.06 -8.82 -18.14
N LYS A 389 -1.75 -8.69 -18.42
CA LYS A 389 -0.94 -9.72 -19.08
C LYS A 389 -0.19 -10.61 -18.09
N ALA A 390 -0.22 -10.28 -16.79
CA ALA A 390 0.43 -11.08 -15.78
C ALA A 390 -0.11 -12.51 -15.78
N GLY A 391 0.77 -13.50 -15.90
CA GLY A 391 0.42 -14.90 -15.69
C GLY A 391 -0.02 -15.13 -14.22
N THR A 392 0.64 -14.41 -13.31
CA THR A 392 0.31 -14.37 -11.87
C THR A 392 0.46 -12.94 -11.37
N PHE A 393 -0.57 -12.45 -10.65
CA PHE A 393 -0.52 -11.20 -9.90
C PHE A 393 -0.52 -11.53 -8.40
N VAL A 394 0.64 -11.46 -7.76
CA VAL A 394 0.79 -11.76 -6.34
C VAL A 394 0.45 -10.52 -5.51
N GLN A 395 -0.44 -10.66 -4.55
CA GLN A 395 -0.71 -9.59 -3.58
C GLN A 395 0.53 -9.32 -2.74
N SER A 396 0.83 -8.03 -2.46
CA SER A 396 1.91 -7.61 -1.57
C SER A 396 1.93 -8.43 -0.29
N TRP A 397 3.09 -8.96 0.07
CA TRP A 397 3.22 -10.01 1.09
C TRP A 397 2.78 -9.58 2.48
N ASP A 398 2.99 -8.33 2.86
CA ASP A 398 2.54 -7.79 4.15
C ASP A 398 1.00 -7.74 4.25
N GLN A 399 0.30 -7.80 3.12
CA GLN A 399 -1.15 -7.87 3.04
C GLN A 399 -1.66 -9.32 2.87
N ALA A 400 -0.92 -10.15 2.13
CA ALA A 400 -1.28 -11.53 1.88
C ALA A 400 -1.11 -12.43 3.11
N LEU A 401 -0.08 -12.18 3.92
CA LEU A 401 0.25 -12.93 5.13
C LEU A 401 -0.66 -12.58 6.33
N SER A 402 -0.66 -13.44 7.34
CA SER A 402 -1.27 -13.10 8.62
C SER A 402 -0.55 -11.91 9.28
N PRO A 403 -1.22 -11.13 10.14
CA PRO A 403 -0.59 -9.97 10.79
C PRO A 403 0.70 -10.30 11.54
N THR A 404 0.80 -11.47 12.15
CA THR A 404 2.01 -11.92 12.86
C THR A 404 3.15 -12.23 11.89
N ALA A 405 2.86 -12.95 10.80
CA ALA A 405 3.86 -13.29 9.79
C ALA A 405 4.32 -12.02 9.03
N ALA A 406 3.38 -11.11 8.71
CA ALA A 406 3.68 -9.84 8.06
C ALA A 406 4.62 -8.96 8.90
N GLU A 407 4.35 -8.77 10.20
CA GLU A 407 5.26 -8.00 11.07
C GLU A 407 6.63 -8.68 11.22
N THR A 408 6.67 -10.02 11.35
CA THR A 408 7.93 -10.74 11.38
C THR A 408 8.72 -10.57 10.08
N LEU A 409 8.04 -10.57 8.94
CA LEU A 409 8.63 -10.28 7.62
C LEU A 409 9.25 -8.88 7.60
N LEU A 410 8.44 -7.86 7.91
CA LEU A 410 8.85 -6.47 7.86
C LEU A 410 10.01 -6.16 8.82
N ASP A 411 10.04 -6.76 10.00
CA ASP A 411 11.13 -6.59 10.96
C ASP A 411 12.43 -7.26 10.50
N ASN A 412 12.34 -8.41 9.84
CA ASN A 412 13.53 -9.12 9.37
C ASN A 412 14.04 -8.60 8.03
N ILE A 413 13.17 -8.04 7.18
CA ILE A 413 13.60 -7.43 5.91
C ILE A 413 14.50 -6.21 6.15
N VAL A 414 14.20 -5.40 7.16
CA VAL A 414 15.09 -4.29 7.56
C VAL A 414 16.49 -4.81 7.92
N LYS A 415 16.55 -5.88 8.72
CA LYS A 415 17.80 -6.49 9.13
C LYS A 415 18.56 -7.10 7.94
N LEU A 416 17.84 -7.67 6.97
CA LEU A 416 18.42 -8.21 5.74
C LEU A 416 19.08 -7.10 4.91
N PHE A 417 18.37 -5.98 4.68
CA PHE A 417 18.88 -4.81 3.96
C PHE A 417 19.97 -4.05 4.72
N GLN A 418 20.03 -4.17 6.03
CA GLN A 418 21.14 -3.67 6.87
C GLN A 418 22.33 -4.64 6.94
N LEU A 419 22.29 -5.78 6.24
CA LEU A 419 23.29 -6.84 6.26
C LEU A 419 23.58 -7.38 7.69
N SER A 420 22.64 -7.21 8.61
CA SER A 420 22.77 -7.60 10.02
C SER A 420 22.32 -9.03 10.29
N ILE A 421 21.65 -9.67 9.35
CA ILE A 421 21.29 -11.10 9.35
C ILE A 421 21.59 -11.72 7.99
N SER A 422 21.94 -13.00 7.98
CA SER A 422 22.11 -13.75 6.72
C SER A 422 20.75 -14.20 6.14
N PRO A 423 20.70 -14.58 4.84
CA PRO A 423 19.52 -15.20 4.22
C PRO A 423 18.95 -16.39 5.00
N LYS A 424 19.82 -17.25 5.54
CA LYS A 424 19.41 -18.40 6.37
C LYS A 424 18.79 -17.99 7.70
N GLN A 425 19.31 -16.93 8.34
CA GLN A 425 18.73 -16.41 9.59
C GLN A 425 17.37 -15.77 9.33
N PHE A 426 17.23 -15.03 8.23
CA PHE A 426 15.93 -14.50 7.78
C PHE A 426 14.94 -15.65 7.61
N ALA A 427 15.27 -16.65 6.79
CA ALA A 427 14.42 -17.81 6.52
C ALA A 427 14.01 -18.55 7.81
N GLY A 428 14.96 -18.72 8.74
CA GLY A 428 14.71 -19.35 10.05
C GLY A 428 13.70 -18.59 10.90
N ALA A 429 13.81 -17.24 10.95
CA ALA A 429 12.87 -16.38 11.67
C ALA A 429 11.44 -16.48 11.08
N LEU A 430 11.32 -16.47 9.76
CA LEU A 430 10.01 -16.55 9.08
C LEU A 430 9.39 -17.95 9.17
N ASN A 431 10.19 -19.02 9.08
CA ASN A 431 9.70 -20.39 9.29
C ASN A 431 9.16 -20.62 10.71
N ALA A 432 9.63 -19.89 11.71
CA ALA A 432 9.11 -19.99 13.08
C ALA A 432 7.67 -19.48 13.24
N VAL A 433 7.19 -18.68 12.29
CA VAL A 433 5.82 -18.11 12.28
C VAL A 433 4.99 -18.57 11.09
N ILE A 434 5.50 -19.47 10.26
CA ILE A 434 4.79 -19.98 9.08
C ILE A 434 3.52 -20.71 9.52
N GLY A 435 2.40 -20.45 8.83
CA GLY A 435 1.11 -21.05 9.14
C GLY A 435 0.42 -20.52 10.41
N LYS A 436 0.94 -19.43 11.02
CA LYS A 436 0.38 -18.82 12.24
C LYS A 436 -0.46 -17.58 11.95
#